data_d82086e35b9f0c144ba2bf34a90120e7
#
_entry.id   d82086e35b9f0c144ba2bf34a90120e7
#
_cell.length_a   1.000
_cell.length_b   1.000
_cell.length_c   1.000
_cell.angle_alpha   90.00
_cell.angle_beta   90.00
_cell.angle_gamma   90.00
#
_symmetry.space_group_name_H-M   'P 1'
#
loop_
_entity.id
_entity.type
_entity.pdbx_description
1 polymer ?
#
loop_
_entity_poly.entity_id
_entity_poly.type
_entity_poly.pdbx_seq_one_letter_code
_entity_poly.pdbx_strand_id
1 'polypeptide(L)'
;RQDVFNVLLQVLDDGRITDSQGRTVDFKNTIIIMTSNLGSQELLEGIEADGSISTECENRVMDELKGHFRPEFLNRLDEIIMFKPLTKDNIGHIITLLMADLNKRLVDKEITVELTDTAKQFITDNGYDPVYGARPLKRYLQKHVETLAAKLILADGVRAGDTILIDVKDGKLSASAVQKLSLIHISEPTRQEAI
;
A
#
# COMPACT_ATOMS: atom_id res chain seq x y z
N ARG A 1 2.98 28.30 -9.05
CA ARG A 1 3.75 29.26 -9.89
C ARG A 1 3.16 29.21 -11.29
N GLN A 2 2.73 30.35 -11.81
CA GLN A 2 2.08 30.45 -13.13
C GLN A 2 2.93 29.88 -14.28
N ASP A 3 4.26 30.00 -14.17
CA ASP A 3 5.19 29.53 -15.19
C ASP A 3 5.15 28.01 -15.42
N VAL A 4 4.91 27.21 -14.36
CA VAL A 4 4.84 25.75 -14.47
C VAL A 4 3.59 25.32 -15.24
N PHE A 5 2.46 25.98 -15.02
CA PHE A 5 1.23 25.67 -15.73
C PHE A 5 1.31 26.00 -17.23
N ASN A 6 2.01 27.08 -17.59
CA ASN A 6 2.22 27.42 -19.00
C ASN A 6 3.06 26.36 -19.72
N VAL A 7 4.08 25.81 -19.05
CA VAL A 7 4.88 24.71 -19.61
C VAL A 7 4.05 23.43 -19.76
N LEU A 8 3.21 23.11 -18.76
CA LEU A 8 2.30 21.95 -18.84
C LEU A 8 1.27 22.12 -19.97
N LEU A 9 0.69 23.31 -20.15
CA LEU A 9 -0.21 23.59 -21.25
C LEU A 9 0.45 23.37 -22.60
N GLN A 10 1.71 23.79 -22.78
CA GLN A 10 2.47 23.54 -24.00
C GLN A 10 2.63 22.04 -24.28
N VAL A 11 2.89 21.22 -23.23
CA VAL A 11 2.99 19.78 -23.40
C VAL A 11 1.65 19.17 -23.78
N LEU A 12 0.58 19.59 -23.10
CA LEU A 12 -0.78 19.05 -23.35
C LEU A 12 -1.31 19.44 -24.74
N ASP A 13 -0.95 20.64 -25.24
CA ASP A 13 -1.40 21.13 -26.55
C ASP A 13 -0.52 20.63 -27.70
N ASP A 14 0.81 20.78 -27.58
CA ASP A 14 1.75 20.52 -28.67
C ASP A 14 2.38 19.12 -28.60
N GLY A 15 2.26 18.42 -27.47
CA GLY A 15 2.92 17.15 -27.22
C GLY A 15 4.45 17.26 -27.19
N ARG A 16 5.00 18.46 -26.92
CA ARG A 16 6.45 18.72 -26.89
C ARG A 16 6.80 19.91 -25.99
N ILE A 17 8.02 19.92 -25.51
CA ILE A 17 8.62 21.08 -24.82
C ILE A 17 9.89 21.49 -25.56
N THR A 18 10.09 22.80 -25.74
CA THR A 18 11.34 23.35 -26.24
C THR A 18 12.02 24.15 -25.12
N ASP A 19 13.28 23.83 -24.83
CA ASP A 19 14.06 24.54 -23.82
C ASP A 19 14.59 25.89 -24.35
N SER A 20 15.18 26.67 -23.45
CA SER A 20 15.78 27.97 -23.79
C SER A 20 16.96 27.89 -24.78
N GLN A 21 17.50 26.70 -25.03
CA GLN A 21 18.59 26.44 -25.99
C GLN A 21 18.06 25.91 -27.33
N GLY A 22 16.76 25.87 -27.53
CA GLY A 22 16.13 25.40 -28.76
C GLY A 22 16.02 23.88 -28.88
N ARG A 23 16.32 23.10 -27.83
CA ARG A 23 16.19 21.65 -27.85
C ARG A 23 14.76 21.29 -27.56
N THR A 24 14.18 20.44 -28.42
CA THR A 24 12.79 19.99 -28.30
C THR A 24 12.72 18.55 -27.80
N VAL A 25 11.89 18.31 -26.79
CA VAL A 25 11.58 16.98 -26.25
C VAL A 25 10.15 16.63 -26.63
N ASP A 26 9.96 15.43 -27.21
CA ASP A 26 8.66 14.92 -27.66
C ASP A 26 7.96 14.14 -26.55
N PHE A 27 6.71 14.47 -26.25
CA PHE A 27 5.82 13.84 -25.28
C PHE A 27 4.59 13.15 -25.89
N LYS A 28 4.51 13.06 -27.24
CA LYS A 28 3.32 12.52 -27.93
C LYS A 28 2.97 11.08 -27.56
N ASN A 29 3.98 10.29 -27.18
CA ASN A 29 3.80 8.88 -26.79
C ASN A 29 3.91 8.70 -25.25
N THR A 30 3.47 9.68 -24.48
CA THR A 30 3.53 9.64 -23.00
C THR A 30 2.13 9.75 -22.39
N ILE A 31 1.96 9.15 -21.23
CA ILE A 31 0.82 9.35 -20.35
C ILE A 31 1.28 10.28 -19.24
N ILE A 32 0.60 11.43 -19.09
CA ILE A 32 0.92 12.42 -18.07
C ILE A 32 -0.07 12.26 -16.93
N ILE A 33 0.42 11.93 -15.75
CA ILE A 33 -0.38 11.78 -14.53
C ILE A 33 0.03 12.89 -13.56
N MET A 34 -0.93 13.71 -13.16
CA MET A 34 -0.75 14.75 -12.16
C MET A 34 -1.50 14.39 -10.90
N THR A 35 -0.89 14.60 -9.75
CA THR A 35 -1.51 14.34 -8.45
C THR A 35 -1.62 15.63 -7.64
N SER A 36 -2.72 15.78 -6.93
CA SER A 36 -2.98 16.92 -6.04
C SER A 36 -3.68 16.42 -4.77
N ASN A 37 -3.56 17.18 -3.70
CA ASN A 37 -4.32 16.98 -2.46
C ASN A 37 -5.45 18.02 -2.29
N LEU A 38 -5.80 18.73 -3.34
CA LEU A 38 -6.95 19.63 -3.34
C LEU A 38 -8.24 18.83 -3.06
N GLY A 39 -9.12 19.40 -2.27
CA GLY A 39 -10.38 18.77 -1.89
C GLY A 39 -10.23 17.59 -0.92
N SER A 40 -9.05 17.30 -0.39
CA SER A 40 -8.85 16.14 0.50
C SER A 40 -9.65 16.26 1.80
N GLN A 41 -9.86 17.45 2.33
CA GLN A 41 -10.68 17.68 3.52
C GLN A 41 -12.17 17.44 3.22
N GLU A 42 -12.66 17.98 2.11
CA GLU A 42 -14.02 17.77 1.63
C GLU A 42 -14.32 16.28 1.43
N LEU A 43 -13.36 15.56 0.82
CA LEU A 43 -13.50 14.12 0.60
C LEU A 43 -13.58 13.33 1.92
N LEU A 44 -12.81 13.72 2.95
CA LEU A 44 -12.87 13.07 4.27
C LEU A 44 -14.20 13.32 4.98
N GLU A 45 -14.79 14.52 4.83
CA GLU A 45 -16.06 14.88 5.44
C GLU A 45 -17.27 14.32 4.69
N GLY A 46 -17.12 14.05 3.38
CA GLY A 46 -18.20 13.60 2.49
C GLY A 46 -18.29 12.09 2.29
N ILE A 47 -17.59 11.28 3.11
CA ILE A 47 -17.67 9.82 3.05
C ILE A 47 -18.95 9.35 3.69
N GLU A 48 -19.72 8.56 2.97
CA GLU A 48 -20.89 7.87 3.47
C GLU A 48 -20.55 6.57 4.22
N ALA A 49 -21.49 5.99 4.95
CA ALA A 49 -21.27 4.79 5.76
C ALA A 49 -20.83 3.56 4.91
N ASP A 50 -21.17 3.54 3.63
CA ASP A 50 -20.81 2.50 2.67
C ASP A 50 -19.43 2.73 1.99
N GLY A 51 -18.73 3.82 2.35
CA GLY A 51 -17.45 4.21 1.75
C GLY A 51 -17.57 4.92 0.39
N SER A 52 -18.79 5.28 -0.04
CA SER A 52 -19.01 6.10 -1.24
C SER A 52 -18.80 7.59 -0.92
N ILE A 53 -18.56 8.38 -1.97
CA ILE A 53 -18.52 9.84 -1.88
C ILE A 53 -19.85 10.37 -2.36
N SER A 54 -20.49 11.25 -1.58
CA SER A 54 -21.74 11.88 -1.99
C SER A 54 -21.54 12.78 -3.22
N THR A 55 -22.55 12.86 -4.08
CA THR A 55 -22.52 13.74 -5.26
C THR A 55 -22.30 15.20 -4.88
N GLU A 56 -22.81 15.61 -3.72
CA GLU A 56 -22.59 16.97 -3.21
C GLU A 56 -21.12 17.22 -2.88
N CYS A 57 -20.45 16.24 -2.28
CA CYS A 57 -19.01 16.31 -1.99
C CYS A 57 -18.18 16.35 -3.29
N GLU A 58 -18.52 15.52 -4.28
CA GLU A 58 -17.87 15.55 -5.58
C GLU A 58 -17.96 16.94 -6.24
N ASN A 59 -19.15 17.55 -6.20
CA ASN A 59 -19.37 18.88 -6.75
C ASN A 59 -18.53 19.96 -6.02
N ARG A 60 -18.45 19.90 -4.68
CA ARG A 60 -17.61 20.82 -3.90
C ARG A 60 -16.13 20.71 -4.27
N VAL A 61 -15.61 19.51 -4.40
CA VAL A 61 -14.23 19.27 -4.83
C VAL A 61 -13.99 19.80 -6.25
N MET A 62 -14.95 19.57 -7.16
CA MET A 62 -14.85 20.10 -8.52
C MET A 62 -14.87 21.64 -8.56
N ASP A 63 -15.66 22.27 -7.70
CA ASP A 63 -15.70 23.73 -7.62
C ASP A 63 -14.40 24.30 -6.99
N GLU A 64 -13.82 23.61 -6.01
CA GLU A 64 -12.49 23.96 -5.49
C GLU A 64 -11.42 23.84 -6.59
N LEU A 65 -11.42 22.79 -7.40
CA LEU A 65 -10.53 22.61 -8.54
C LEU A 65 -10.66 23.77 -9.55
N LYS A 66 -11.89 24.15 -9.91
CA LYS A 66 -12.15 25.28 -10.81
C LYS A 66 -11.66 26.62 -10.24
N GLY A 67 -11.66 26.75 -8.91
CA GLY A 67 -11.12 27.93 -8.23
C GLY A 67 -9.59 28.00 -8.26
N HIS A 68 -8.90 26.85 -8.29
CA HIS A 68 -7.44 26.78 -8.24
C HIS A 68 -6.78 26.69 -9.63
N PHE A 69 -7.43 26.06 -10.59
CA PHE A 69 -6.92 25.84 -11.93
C PHE A 69 -7.71 26.66 -12.95
N ARG A 70 -7.00 27.20 -13.94
CA ARG A 70 -7.64 27.93 -15.03
C ARG A 70 -8.50 26.97 -15.87
N PRO A 71 -9.66 27.44 -16.38
CA PRO A 71 -10.52 26.63 -17.23
C PRO A 71 -9.81 26.02 -18.44
N GLU A 72 -8.89 26.78 -19.04
CA GLU A 72 -8.09 26.34 -20.18
C GLU A 72 -7.22 25.10 -19.84
N PHE A 73 -6.74 25.01 -18.60
CA PHE A 73 -5.96 23.87 -18.14
C PHE A 73 -6.86 22.65 -17.87
N LEU A 74 -7.97 22.84 -17.17
CA LEU A 74 -8.91 21.76 -16.87
C LEU A 74 -9.52 21.15 -18.12
N ASN A 75 -9.76 21.95 -19.16
CA ASN A 75 -10.29 21.48 -20.44
C ASN A 75 -9.29 20.65 -21.28
N ARG A 76 -8.01 20.61 -20.88
CA ARG A 76 -6.97 19.77 -21.51
C ARG A 76 -6.74 18.44 -20.80
N LEU A 77 -7.38 18.23 -19.66
CA LEU A 77 -7.33 16.96 -18.97
C LEU A 77 -8.35 16.02 -19.59
N ASP A 78 -7.91 14.81 -19.93
CA ASP A 78 -8.79 13.77 -20.46
C ASP A 78 -9.71 13.24 -19.36
N GLU A 79 -9.19 13.12 -18.12
CA GLU A 79 -9.92 12.57 -16.99
C GLU A 79 -9.45 13.19 -15.66
N ILE A 80 -10.40 13.41 -14.76
CA ILE A 80 -10.16 13.80 -13.37
C ILE A 80 -10.65 12.67 -12.47
N ILE A 81 -9.73 12.01 -11.78
CA ILE A 81 -10.02 10.88 -10.91
C ILE A 81 -9.95 11.31 -9.45
N MET A 82 -11.05 11.15 -8.72
CA MET A 82 -11.10 11.37 -7.27
C MET A 82 -10.75 10.07 -6.56
N PHE A 83 -9.65 10.08 -5.79
CA PHE A 83 -9.28 8.95 -4.95
C PHE A 83 -10.10 8.94 -3.68
N LYS A 84 -10.82 7.85 -3.46
CA LYS A 84 -11.57 7.63 -2.23
C LYS A 84 -10.62 7.31 -1.07
N PRO A 85 -10.99 7.71 0.17
CA PRO A 85 -10.30 7.22 1.36
C PRO A 85 -10.33 5.69 1.43
N LEU A 86 -9.29 5.14 2.06
CA LEU A 86 -9.15 3.69 2.17
C LEU A 86 -10.14 3.12 3.19
N THR A 87 -10.85 2.08 2.81
CA THR A 87 -11.68 1.27 3.72
C THR A 87 -10.82 0.30 4.54
N LYS A 88 -11.37 -0.26 5.62
CA LYS A 88 -10.69 -1.30 6.42
C LYS A 88 -10.28 -2.51 5.57
N ASP A 89 -11.10 -2.91 4.60
CA ASP A 89 -10.79 -4.01 3.67
C ASP A 89 -9.59 -3.67 2.79
N ASN A 90 -9.53 -2.44 2.26
CA ASN A 90 -8.38 -1.97 1.50
C ASN A 90 -7.09 -2.01 2.35
N ILE A 91 -7.18 -1.62 3.63
CA ILE A 91 -6.04 -1.70 4.55
C ILE A 91 -5.58 -3.14 4.74
N GLY A 92 -6.50 -4.09 4.89
CA GLY A 92 -6.19 -5.53 4.96
C GLY A 92 -5.44 -6.05 3.74
N HIS A 93 -5.80 -5.60 2.53
CA HIS A 93 -5.07 -5.91 1.30
C HIS A 93 -3.67 -5.27 1.27
N ILE A 94 -3.55 -4.02 1.70
CA ILE A 94 -2.26 -3.32 1.77
C ILE A 94 -1.31 -4.03 2.75
N ILE A 95 -1.80 -4.46 3.91
CA ILE A 95 -1.01 -5.27 4.85
C ILE A 95 -0.49 -6.54 4.17
N THR A 96 -1.33 -7.24 3.44
CA THR A 96 -0.94 -8.46 2.71
C THR A 96 0.17 -8.18 1.68
N LEU A 97 0.08 -7.09 0.92
CA LEU A 97 1.12 -6.67 -0.02
C LEU A 97 2.44 -6.32 0.68
N LEU A 98 2.38 -5.58 1.79
CA LEU A 98 3.56 -5.21 2.57
C LEU A 98 4.22 -6.44 3.21
N MET A 99 3.45 -7.43 3.67
CA MET A 99 3.96 -8.70 4.17
C MET A 99 4.61 -9.53 3.05
N ALA A 100 4.03 -9.53 1.85
CA ALA A 100 4.66 -10.18 0.70
C ALA A 100 6.02 -9.56 0.34
N ASP A 101 6.14 -8.23 0.42
CA ASP A 101 7.42 -7.53 0.21
C ASP A 101 8.44 -7.81 1.32
N LEU A 102 8.00 -7.96 2.56
CA LEU A 102 8.86 -8.43 3.65
C LEU A 102 9.39 -9.84 3.38
N ASN A 103 8.50 -10.76 3.03
CA ASN A 103 8.85 -12.15 2.77
C ASN A 103 9.80 -12.30 1.58
N LYS A 104 9.66 -11.50 0.52
CA LYS A 104 10.64 -11.47 -0.60
C LYS A 104 12.07 -11.18 -0.12
N ARG A 105 12.24 -10.33 0.89
CA ARG A 105 13.57 -10.00 1.46
C ARG A 105 14.13 -11.11 2.34
N LEU A 106 13.31 -12.05 2.77
CA LEU A 106 13.67 -13.18 3.63
C LEU A 106 13.87 -14.49 2.87
N VAL A 107 13.63 -14.50 1.55
CA VAL A 107 13.74 -15.71 0.71
C VAL A 107 15.12 -16.37 0.84
N ASP A 108 16.20 -15.60 0.80
CA ASP A 108 17.58 -16.13 0.92
C ASP A 108 17.87 -16.75 2.29
N LYS A 109 17.05 -16.47 3.29
CA LYS A 109 17.15 -17.06 4.64
C LYS A 109 16.22 -18.26 4.82
N GLU A 110 15.40 -18.54 3.81
CA GLU A 110 14.36 -19.58 3.87
C GLU A 110 13.39 -19.41 5.06
N ILE A 111 13.14 -18.15 5.47
CA ILE A 111 12.24 -17.79 6.57
C ILE A 111 11.01 -17.10 6.00
N THR A 112 9.84 -17.43 6.53
CA THR A 112 8.58 -16.76 6.21
C THR A 112 8.03 -16.07 7.46
N VAL A 113 7.41 -14.90 7.30
CA VAL A 113 6.70 -14.19 8.37
C VAL A 113 5.21 -14.18 8.04
N GLU A 114 4.38 -14.63 8.96
CA GLU A 114 2.94 -14.68 8.82
C GLU A 114 2.25 -13.94 9.95
N LEU A 115 1.08 -13.35 9.66
CA LEU A 115 0.23 -12.69 10.64
C LEU A 115 -0.98 -13.57 10.92
N THR A 116 -1.36 -13.73 12.19
CA THR A 116 -2.70 -14.21 12.53
C THR A 116 -3.76 -13.19 12.14
N ASP A 117 -5.02 -13.62 11.99
CA ASP A 117 -6.12 -12.69 11.72
C ASP A 117 -6.26 -11.65 12.84
N THR A 118 -6.03 -12.05 14.09
CA THR A 118 -6.00 -11.16 15.25
C THR A 118 -4.90 -10.11 15.12
N ALA A 119 -3.69 -10.50 14.72
CA ALA A 119 -2.59 -9.57 14.50
C ALA A 119 -2.87 -8.63 13.31
N LYS A 120 -3.46 -9.14 12.24
CA LYS A 120 -3.84 -8.33 11.08
C LYS A 120 -4.88 -7.27 11.46
N GLN A 121 -5.90 -7.64 12.23
CA GLN A 121 -6.89 -6.69 12.74
C GLN A 121 -6.27 -5.65 13.68
N PHE A 122 -5.42 -6.10 14.61
CA PHE A 122 -4.69 -5.21 15.51
C PHE A 122 -3.82 -4.19 14.77
N ILE A 123 -3.12 -4.61 13.70
CA ILE A 123 -2.32 -3.72 12.86
C ILE A 123 -3.22 -2.75 12.11
N THR A 124 -4.38 -3.19 11.61
CA THR A 124 -5.36 -2.33 10.96
C THR A 124 -5.82 -1.22 11.88
N ASP A 125 -6.18 -1.56 13.12
CA ASP A 125 -6.75 -0.59 14.07
C ASP A 125 -5.70 0.38 14.65
N ASN A 126 -4.42 -0.02 14.71
CA ASN A 126 -3.36 0.80 15.31
C ASN A 126 -2.39 1.44 14.29
N GLY A 127 -2.36 0.93 13.07
CA GLY A 127 -1.43 1.39 12.03
C GLY A 127 -2.06 2.27 10.96
N TYR A 128 -3.39 2.39 10.93
CA TYR A 128 -4.11 3.22 9.98
C TYR A 128 -4.51 4.57 10.57
N ASP A 129 -4.37 5.60 9.78
CA ASP A 129 -4.85 6.96 10.08
C ASP A 129 -5.67 7.47 8.89
N PRO A 130 -6.93 7.89 9.07
CA PRO A 130 -7.78 8.37 7.99
C PRO A 130 -7.19 9.56 7.22
N VAL A 131 -6.44 10.44 7.90
CA VAL A 131 -5.86 11.65 7.31
C VAL A 131 -4.59 11.34 6.51
N TYR A 132 -3.73 10.46 7.05
CA TYR A 132 -2.44 10.12 6.44
C TYR A 132 -2.48 8.86 5.57
N GLY A 133 -3.63 8.18 5.53
CA GLY A 133 -3.85 6.98 4.72
C GLY A 133 -2.98 5.78 5.15
N ALA A 134 -2.42 5.07 4.17
CA ALA A 134 -1.58 3.89 4.42
C ALA A 134 -0.10 4.19 4.74
N ARG A 135 0.34 5.46 4.70
CA ARG A 135 1.74 5.81 4.98
C ARG A 135 2.19 5.43 6.39
N PRO A 136 1.40 5.68 7.46
CA PRO A 136 1.74 5.24 8.81
C PRO A 136 1.83 3.72 8.92
N LEU A 137 1.01 2.98 8.18
CA LEU A 137 0.95 1.51 8.22
C LEU A 137 2.28 0.84 7.87
N LYS A 138 2.96 1.32 6.82
CA LYS A 138 4.29 0.80 6.44
C LYS A 138 5.29 0.99 7.59
N ARG A 139 5.30 2.17 8.21
CA ARG A 139 6.18 2.46 9.36
C ARG A 139 5.82 1.62 10.58
N TYR A 140 4.51 1.40 10.79
CA TYR A 140 4.03 0.57 11.88
C TYR A 140 4.50 -0.88 11.71
N LEU A 141 4.35 -1.47 10.52
CA LEU A 141 4.84 -2.81 10.21
C LEU A 141 6.36 -2.92 10.39
N GLN A 142 7.13 -1.95 9.90
CA GLN A 142 8.58 -1.93 10.07
C GLN A 142 8.97 -1.91 11.56
N LYS A 143 8.35 -1.03 12.33
CA LYS A 143 8.67 -0.84 13.74
C LYS A 143 8.24 -2.02 14.62
N HIS A 144 7.09 -2.63 14.33
CA HIS A 144 6.48 -3.63 15.21
C HIS A 144 6.63 -5.05 14.69
N VAL A 145 6.46 -5.30 13.41
CA VAL A 145 6.54 -6.66 12.83
C VAL A 145 7.97 -7.01 12.42
N GLU A 146 8.61 -6.17 11.58
CA GLU A 146 9.99 -6.45 11.12
C GLU A 146 10.97 -6.47 12.30
N THR A 147 10.80 -5.58 13.27
CA THR A 147 11.66 -5.56 14.48
C THR A 147 11.48 -6.81 15.34
N LEU A 148 10.24 -7.32 15.49
CA LEU A 148 10.00 -8.56 16.25
C LEU A 148 10.60 -9.77 15.51
N ALA A 149 10.40 -9.86 14.19
CA ALA A 149 10.98 -10.91 13.38
C ALA A 149 12.52 -10.88 13.43
N ALA A 150 13.12 -9.69 13.29
CA ALA A 150 14.58 -9.53 13.37
C ALA A 150 15.14 -9.93 14.74
N LYS A 151 14.48 -9.57 15.84
CA LYS A 151 14.88 -9.99 17.19
C LYS A 151 14.87 -11.50 17.36
N LEU A 152 13.85 -12.17 16.82
CA LEU A 152 13.73 -13.62 16.92
C LEU A 152 14.81 -14.33 16.08
N ILE A 153 15.12 -13.81 14.89
CA ILE A 153 16.19 -14.32 14.03
C ILE A 153 17.57 -14.12 14.70
N LEU A 154 17.84 -12.95 15.29
CA LEU A 154 19.12 -12.65 15.94
C LEU A 154 19.34 -13.44 17.25
N ALA A 155 18.27 -13.90 17.89
CA ALA A 155 18.32 -14.73 19.07
C ALA A 155 18.47 -16.22 18.75
N ASP A 156 18.79 -16.59 17.50
CA ASP A 156 18.86 -17.97 17.00
C ASP A 156 17.58 -18.78 17.29
N GLY A 157 16.45 -18.08 17.44
CA GLY A 157 15.15 -18.68 17.70
C GLY A 157 14.43 -19.21 16.45
N VAL A 158 15.03 -19.08 15.24
CA VAL A 158 14.45 -19.44 13.95
C VAL A 158 15.48 -20.15 13.10
N ARG A 159 15.09 -21.25 12.45
CA ARG A 159 15.91 -22.00 11.50
C ARG A 159 15.42 -21.80 10.07
N ALA A 160 16.26 -22.12 9.11
CA ALA A 160 15.87 -22.18 7.71
C ALA A 160 14.66 -23.14 7.54
N GLY A 161 13.64 -22.72 6.82
CA GLY A 161 12.39 -23.44 6.65
C GLY A 161 11.30 -23.13 7.70
N ASP A 162 11.61 -22.40 8.78
CA ASP A 162 10.63 -22.04 9.80
C ASP A 162 9.75 -20.85 9.37
N THR A 163 8.57 -20.78 9.97
CA THR A 163 7.67 -19.63 9.86
C THR A 163 7.65 -18.84 11.18
N ILE A 164 7.88 -17.53 11.10
CA ILE A 164 7.67 -16.61 12.22
C ILE A 164 6.20 -16.22 12.22
N LEU A 165 5.45 -16.66 13.22
CA LEU A 165 4.06 -16.29 13.39
C LEU A 165 3.98 -15.06 14.32
N ILE A 166 3.35 -13.99 13.81
CA ILE A 166 3.05 -12.78 14.58
C ILE A 166 1.60 -12.87 15.06
N ASP A 167 1.43 -12.75 16.36
CA ASP A 167 0.13 -12.81 17.02
C ASP A 167 -0.01 -11.69 18.06
N VAL A 168 -1.18 -11.55 18.67
CA VAL A 168 -1.45 -10.59 19.76
C VAL A 168 -1.46 -11.32 21.10
N LYS A 169 -0.59 -10.90 22.02
CA LYS A 169 -0.57 -11.35 23.43
C LYS A 169 -0.57 -10.13 24.34
N ASP A 170 -1.44 -10.12 25.34
CA ASP A 170 -1.55 -9.04 26.33
C ASP A 170 -1.65 -7.64 25.70
N GLY A 171 -2.43 -7.52 24.59
CA GLY A 171 -2.63 -6.27 23.90
C GLY A 171 -1.41 -5.75 23.11
N LYS A 172 -0.42 -6.61 22.84
CA LYS A 172 0.78 -6.28 22.05
C LYS A 172 1.08 -7.35 21.02
N LEU A 173 1.73 -6.95 19.93
CA LEU A 173 2.25 -7.91 18.95
C LEU A 173 3.38 -8.73 19.57
N SER A 174 3.36 -10.02 19.36
CA SER A 174 4.36 -10.99 19.76
C SER A 174 4.76 -11.88 18.60
N ALA A 175 6.00 -12.35 18.57
CA ALA A 175 6.51 -13.25 17.55
C ALA A 175 6.88 -14.60 18.16
N SER A 176 6.56 -15.69 17.48
CA SER A 176 6.97 -17.05 17.83
C SER A 176 7.41 -17.80 16.58
N ALA A 177 8.41 -18.69 16.70
CA ALA A 177 8.81 -19.58 15.63
C ALA A 177 7.90 -20.80 15.59
N VAL A 178 7.38 -21.11 14.41
CA VAL A 178 6.60 -22.31 14.14
C VAL A 178 7.41 -23.15 13.16
N GLN A 179 7.80 -24.35 13.60
CA GLN A 179 8.49 -25.29 12.73
C GLN A 179 7.51 -25.78 11.65
N LYS A 180 7.92 -25.73 10.40
CA LYS A 180 7.22 -26.40 9.32
C LYS A 180 7.44 -27.90 9.51
N LEU A 181 6.48 -28.60 10.10
CA LEU A 181 6.49 -30.08 10.18
C LEU A 181 6.67 -30.62 8.77
N SER A 182 7.85 -31.12 8.48
CA SER A 182 8.09 -31.86 7.25
C SER A 182 7.19 -33.12 7.30
N LEU A 183 6.19 -33.13 6.43
CA LEU A 183 5.38 -34.34 6.16
C LEU A 183 6.24 -35.37 5.42
N ILE A 184 7.29 -35.85 6.06
CA ILE A 184 8.06 -36.98 5.58
C ILE A 184 8.24 -37.92 6.78
N HIS A 185 7.30 -38.80 6.96
CA HIS A 185 7.40 -40.20 7.37
C HIS A 185 6.01 -40.74 7.70
N ILE A 186 5.22 -40.98 6.66
CA ILE A 186 4.29 -42.10 6.75
C ILE A 186 5.11 -43.30 6.26
N SER A 187 5.77 -43.99 7.21
CA SER A 187 6.34 -45.30 6.97
C SER A 187 5.24 -46.25 6.52
N GLU A 188 5.44 -46.87 5.36
CA GLU A 188 4.62 -47.99 4.89
C GLU A 188 4.42 -49.03 5.99
N PRO A 189 3.22 -49.58 6.16
CA PRO A 189 3.04 -50.69 7.07
C PRO A 189 3.80 -51.93 6.53
N THR A 190 4.74 -52.38 7.30
CA THR A 190 5.47 -53.65 7.09
C THR A 190 4.48 -54.76 6.86
N ARG A 191 4.46 -55.31 5.66
CA ARG A 191 3.72 -56.52 5.29
C ARG A 191 4.37 -57.69 6.02
N GLN A 192 3.83 -58.10 7.15
CA GLN A 192 4.17 -59.38 7.75
C GLN A 192 3.63 -60.50 6.85
N GLU A 193 4.54 -61.25 6.25
CA GLU A 193 4.25 -62.55 5.63
C GLU A 193 3.86 -63.55 6.72
N ALA A 194 2.66 -64.06 6.61
CA ALA A 194 2.24 -65.24 7.38
C ALA A 194 2.65 -66.46 6.62
N ILE A 195 3.39 -67.33 7.30
CA ILE A 195 3.68 -68.74 6.95
C ILE A 195 2.46 -69.58 7.30
#